data_4b70302e59489ac3bf65110abdd452dd
#
_entry.id   4b70302e59489ac3bf65110abdd452dd
#
_cell.length_a   1.000
_cell.length_b   1.000
_cell.length_c   1.000
_cell.angle_alpha   90.00
_cell.angle_beta   90.00
_cell.angle_gamma   90.00
#
_symmetry.space_group_name_H-M   'P 1'
#
loop_
_entity.id
_entity.type
_entity.pdbx_description
1 polymer ?
#
loop_
_entity_poly.entity_id
_entity_poly.type
_entity_poly.pdbx_seq_one_letter_code
_entity_poly.pdbx_strand_id
1 'polypeptide(L)'
;RQVTVKTVGYTGWKLVGVVPTQDSDIPELFLFGLSLLLFFIFLMAFLNFRISAYISDPIRRLEQSIKELENGRENVETEEAGCYEVQRLSHAVRSMVSTMRHLMEDIIEQEGQKRRSELEVLQSQINPHFLYNTLDSVIWMTESGRQDEAIRMVTSLARLFRIALSKGNSMIPLSDELEHARHYMTIQQIRYKNKFETKITAQPDTEGLYTLKLIVQPILENAIYHGMASAEDEGLISVTAYRDGDDLLIDVADNGLGMRPEVAASLLDEKRPAVHTSGSGIGVRNVHQRIRLTFGPAYGLTIFSEPDEGTLVRIRLPALSQEEASRYQQEGPS
;
A
#
# COMPACT_ATOMS: atom_id res chain seq x y z
N ARG A 1 -72.46 68.06 -26.02
CA ARG A 1 -73.56 67.94 -26.96
C ARG A 1 -73.25 68.73 -28.20
N GLN A 2 -73.11 68.15 -29.38
CA GLN A 2 -73.00 68.89 -30.68
C GLN A 2 -74.43 69.05 -31.25
N VAL A 3 -74.79 70.32 -31.51
CA VAL A 3 -76.13 70.65 -32.05
C VAL A 3 -75.88 71.01 -33.54
N THR A 4 -76.41 70.24 -34.46
CA THR A 4 -76.37 70.53 -35.90
C THR A 4 -77.82 70.99 -36.32
N VAL A 5 -77.92 72.22 -36.83
CA VAL A 5 -79.16 72.79 -37.32
C VAL A 5 -79.17 72.84 -38.84
N LYS A 6 -80.11 72.20 -39.52
CA LYS A 6 -80.25 72.19 -40.98
C LYS A 6 -81.68 72.73 -41.33
N THR A 7 -81.76 73.80 -42.13
CA THR A 7 -82.99 74.36 -42.59
C THR A 7 -83.52 73.61 -43.82
N VAL A 8 -84.73 73.18 -43.83
CA VAL A 8 -85.42 72.50 -44.95
C VAL A 8 -85.95 73.54 -45.92
N GLY A 9 -85.46 73.53 -47.15
CA GLY A 9 -85.53 74.65 -48.10
C GLY A 9 -86.96 75.17 -48.51
N TYR A 10 -88.04 74.48 -48.47
CA TYR A 10 -89.42 74.95 -48.92
C TYR A 10 -90.36 75.33 -47.79
N THR A 11 -90.10 74.87 -46.60
CA THR A 11 -91.02 75.06 -45.50
C THR A 11 -90.48 75.92 -44.39
N GLY A 12 -89.26 76.36 -44.44
CA GLY A 12 -88.61 77.15 -43.40
C GLY A 12 -88.36 76.38 -42.07
N TRP A 13 -88.64 75.10 -42.02
CA TRP A 13 -88.51 74.31 -40.82
C TRP A 13 -87.03 74.03 -40.55
N LYS A 14 -86.62 74.15 -39.28
CA LYS A 14 -85.27 73.86 -38.83
C LYS A 14 -85.19 72.44 -38.19
N LEU A 15 -84.52 71.57 -38.78
CA LEU A 15 -84.17 70.27 -38.21
C LEU A 15 -82.99 70.44 -37.26
N VAL A 16 -83.20 70.21 -35.98
CA VAL A 16 -82.10 70.31 -34.95
C VAL A 16 -81.77 68.90 -34.60
N GLY A 17 -80.59 68.45 -35.02
CA GLY A 17 -79.98 67.17 -34.58
C GLY A 17 -79.09 67.47 -33.39
N VAL A 18 -79.44 66.88 -32.23
CA VAL A 18 -78.66 66.90 -31.04
C VAL A 18 -77.94 65.56 -30.88
N VAL A 19 -76.62 65.51 -31.18
CA VAL A 19 -75.87 64.33 -30.91
C VAL A 19 -75.26 64.48 -29.49
N PRO A 20 -75.65 63.63 -28.55
CA PRO A 20 -74.94 63.67 -27.28
C PRO A 20 -73.47 63.36 -27.53
N THR A 21 -72.60 64.37 -27.33
CA THR A 21 -71.19 64.03 -27.16
C THR A 21 -71.11 63.32 -25.83
N GLN A 22 -71.09 62.01 -25.91
CA GLN A 22 -70.58 61.23 -24.80
C GLN A 22 -69.16 61.74 -24.54
N ASP A 23 -68.96 62.51 -23.49
CA ASP A 23 -67.64 62.70 -22.95
C ASP A 23 -67.13 61.32 -22.75
N SER A 24 -66.31 60.90 -23.69
CA SER A 24 -65.78 59.56 -23.69
C SER A 24 -64.97 59.43 -22.41
N ASP A 25 -65.37 58.56 -21.49
CA ASP A 25 -64.54 58.13 -20.32
C ASP A 25 -63.20 57.47 -20.77
N ILE A 26 -62.80 57.64 -22.06
CA ILE A 26 -61.62 57.14 -22.68
C ILE A 26 -60.35 57.47 -21.86
N PRO A 27 -60.13 58.73 -21.36
CA PRO A 27 -59.00 59.02 -20.55
C PRO A 27 -58.99 58.29 -19.20
N GLU A 28 -60.15 58.11 -18.56
CA GLU A 28 -60.21 57.37 -17.30
C GLU A 28 -60.02 55.88 -17.52
N LEU A 29 -60.58 55.29 -18.56
CA LEU A 29 -60.37 53.91 -18.95
C LEU A 29 -58.90 53.62 -19.33
N PHE A 30 -58.23 54.58 -20.03
CA PHE A 30 -56.85 54.53 -20.39
C PHE A 30 -55.94 54.59 -19.15
N LEU A 31 -56.22 55.53 -18.23
CA LEU A 31 -55.46 55.62 -16.95
C LEU A 31 -55.63 54.40 -16.10
N PHE A 32 -56.81 53.82 -16.03
CA PHE A 32 -57.08 52.54 -15.34
C PHE A 32 -56.30 51.40 -15.98
N GLY A 33 -56.33 51.26 -17.31
CA GLY A 33 -55.53 50.26 -18.05
C GLY A 33 -54.05 50.41 -17.83
N LEU A 34 -53.52 51.65 -17.85
CA LEU A 34 -52.13 51.94 -17.57
C LEU A 34 -51.73 51.61 -16.13
N SER A 35 -52.59 51.93 -15.15
CA SER A 35 -52.33 51.56 -13.74
C SER A 35 -52.33 50.07 -13.52
N LEU A 36 -53.19 49.34 -14.18
CA LEU A 36 -53.25 47.85 -14.15
C LEU A 36 -52.00 47.26 -14.78
N LEU A 37 -51.53 47.79 -15.90
CA LEU A 37 -50.28 47.35 -16.57
C LEU A 37 -49.06 47.57 -15.66
N LEU A 38 -48.95 48.76 -15.05
CA LEU A 38 -47.87 49.09 -14.14
C LEU A 38 -47.89 48.18 -12.89
N PHE A 39 -49.08 47.88 -12.36
CA PHE A 39 -49.24 46.92 -11.27
C PHE A 39 -48.75 45.52 -11.64
N PHE A 40 -49.10 45.02 -12.84
CA PHE A 40 -48.59 43.72 -13.29
C PHE A 40 -47.08 43.69 -13.52
N ILE A 41 -46.52 44.76 -14.08
CA ILE A 41 -45.04 44.89 -14.22
C ILE A 41 -44.37 44.87 -12.85
N PHE A 42 -44.89 45.64 -11.90
CA PHE A 42 -44.37 45.65 -10.53
C PHE A 42 -44.50 44.28 -9.86
N LEU A 43 -45.66 43.64 -10.00
CA LEU A 43 -45.88 42.30 -9.44
C LEU A 43 -44.93 41.27 -10.04
N MET A 44 -44.71 41.31 -11.37
CA MET A 44 -43.76 40.44 -12.05
C MET A 44 -42.31 40.71 -11.60
N ALA A 45 -41.90 41.97 -11.46
CA ALA A 45 -40.59 42.34 -10.96
C ALA A 45 -40.38 41.87 -9.51
N PHE A 46 -41.42 42.06 -8.65
CA PHE A 46 -41.39 41.59 -7.27
C PHE A 46 -41.30 40.08 -7.16
N LEU A 47 -42.07 39.33 -7.95
CA LEU A 47 -42.00 37.86 -7.99
C LEU A 47 -40.63 37.38 -8.47
N ASN A 48 -40.10 37.99 -9.54
CA ASN A 48 -38.73 37.65 -10.03
C ASN A 48 -37.69 37.90 -8.95
N PHE A 49 -37.75 39.03 -8.25
CA PHE A 49 -36.84 39.33 -7.15
C PHE A 49 -36.90 38.28 -6.02
N ARG A 50 -38.17 37.91 -5.63
CA ARG A 50 -38.40 36.89 -4.59
C ARG A 50 -37.88 35.52 -5.02
N ILE A 51 -38.09 35.09 -6.26
CA ILE A 51 -37.62 33.81 -6.80
C ILE A 51 -36.09 33.82 -6.87
N SER A 52 -35.51 34.91 -7.35
CA SER A 52 -34.02 35.03 -7.43
C SER A 52 -33.39 34.92 -6.04
N ALA A 53 -33.90 35.63 -5.04
CA ALA A 53 -33.36 35.61 -3.69
C ALA A 53 -33.55 34.25 -2.97
N TYR A 54 -34.62 33.53 -3.28
CA TYR A 54 -34.99 32.30 -2.55
C TYR A 54 -34.48 31.02 -3.20
N ILE A 55 -34.18 31.03 -4.49
CA ILE A 55 -33.78 29.84 -5.27
C ILE A 55 -32.45 30.05 -5.97
N SER A 56 -32.33 31.12 -6.79
CA SER A 56 -31.18 31.29 -7.67
C SER A 56 -29.90 31.65 -6.93
N ASP A 57 -29.96 32.57 -5.95
CA ASP A 57 -28.77 33.00 -5.20
C ASP A 57 -28.19 31.90 -4.30
N PRO A 58 -28.98 31.10 -3.56
CA PRO A 58 -28.48 29.96 -2.81
C PRO A 58 -27.85 28.87 -3.70
N ILE A 59 -28.43 28.59 -4.87
CA ILE A 59 -27.87 27.63 -5.84
C ILE A 59 -26.52 28.12 -6.37
N ARG A 60 -26.40 29.40 -6.71
CA ARG A 60 -25.12 29.98 -7.16
C ARG A 60 -24.04 29.93 -6.10
N ARG A 61 -24.39 30.17 -4.82
CA ARG A 61 -23.47 30.03 -3.71
C ARG A 61 -23.03 28.60 -3.52
N LEU A 62 -23.93 27.62 -3.65
CA LEU A 62 -23.59 26.20 -3.60
C LEU A 62 -22.65 25.80 -4.75
N GLU A 63 -22.91 26.28 -5.97
CA GLU A 63 -22.01 26.08 -7.12
C GLU A 63 -20.61 26.64 -6.87
N GLN A 64 -20.53 27.86 -6.33
CA GLN A 64 -19.25 28.48 -5.98
C GLN A 64 -18.52 27.67 -4.91
N SER A 65 -19.24 27.21 -3.89
CA SER A 65 -18.70 26.35 -2.83
C SER A 65 -18.12 25.05 -3.38
N ILE A 66 -18.79 24.43 -4.34
CA ILE A 66 -18.27 23.21 -5.00
C ILE A 66 -17.02 23.52 -5.84
N LYS A 67 -17.01 24.65 -6.58
CA LYS A 67 -15.82 25.06 -7.34
C LYS A 67 -14.61 25.42 -6.46
N GLU A 68 -14.84 25.96 -5.30
CA GLU A 68 -13.77 26.23 -4.33
C GLU A 68 -13.18 24.94 -3.78
N LEU A 69 -14.02 23.92 -3.56
CA LEU A 69 -13.58 22.56 -3.22
C LEU A 69 -12.75 21.91 -4.33
N GLU A 70 -13.17 22.03 -5.59
CA GLU A 70 -12.38 21.56 -6.75
C GLU A 70 -10.98 22.20 -6.81
N ASN A 71 -10.89 23.47 -6.40
CA ASN A 71 -9.62 24.21 -6.37
C ASN A 71 -8.79 23.98 -5.09
N GLY A 72 -9.15 23.00 -4.25
CA GLY A 72 -8.39 22.60 -3.07
C GLY A 72 -8.57 23.50 -1.85
N ARG A 73 -9.61 24.35 -1.81
CA ARG A 73 -9.96 25.11 -0.61
C ARG A 73 -10.83 24.27 0.31
N GLU A 74 -10.28 23.86 1.42
CA GLU A 74 -10.91 22.90 2.33
C GLU A 74 -12.05 23.45 3.20
N ASN A 75 -12.11 24.77 3.42
CA ASN A 75 -13.09 25.39 4.33
C ASN A 75 -14.15 26.17 3.55
N VAL A 76 -15.13 25.43 3.01
CA VAL A 76 -16.27 26.04 2.33
C VAL A 76 -17.48 25.93 3.24
N GLU A 77 -17.88 27.07 3.84
CA GLU A 77 -19.16 27.16 4.58
C GLU A 77 -20.31 27.22 3.60
N THR A 78 -21.11 26.16 3.53
CA THR A 78 -22.36 26.17 2.80
C THR A 78 -23.46 26.72 3.71
N GLU A 79 -23.96 27.95 3.43
CA GLU A 79 -25.07 28.54 4.16
C GLU A 79 -26.38 27.76 3.93
N GLU A 80 -27.16 27.58 4.98
CA GLU A 80 -28.49 26.94 4.94
C GLU A 80 -29.55 27.98 4.52
N ALA A 81 -29.44 28.53 3.32
CA ALA A 81 -30.38 29.51 2.80
C ALA A 81 -31.19 28.95 1.62
N GLY A 82 -32.44 29.37 1.47
CA GLY A 82 -33.28 29.00 0.34
C GLY A 82 -34.47 28.11 0.69
N CYS A 83 -35.12 27.55 -0.34
CA CYS A 83 -36.23 26.63 -0.17
C CYS A 83 -35.78 25.27 0.39
N TYR A 84 -36.72 24.47 0.86
CA TYR A 84 -36.46 23.16 1.49
C TYR A 84 -35.61 22.23 0.61
N GLU A 85 -35.88 22.24 -0.70
CA GLU A 85 -35.13 21.42 -1.68
C GLU A 85 -33.67 21.82 -1.79
N VAL A 86 -33.38 23.14 -1.77
CA VAL A 86 -32.02 23.67 -1.81
C VAL A 86 -31.27 23.37 -0.50
N GLN A 87 -31.97 23.50 0.64
CA GLN A 87 -31.39 23.11 1.94
C GLN A 87 -31.04 21.63 1.97
N ARG A 88 -31.92 20.77 1.49
CA ARG A 88 -31.69 19.32 1.41
C ARG A 88 -30.49 18.97 0.49
N LEU A 89 -30.38 19.69 -0.64
CA LEU A 89 -29.25 19.53 -1.54
C LEU A 89 -27.92 19.99 -0.86
N SER A 90 -27.95 21.12 -0.18
CA SER A 90 -26.77 21.62 0.58
C SER A 90 -26.33 20.63 1.66
N HIS A 91 -27.27 20.02 2.37
CA HIS A 91 -26.97 18.96 3.33
C HIS A 91 -26.37 17.71 2.68
N ALA A 92 -26.89 17.27 1.54
CA ALA A 92 -26.35 16.12 0.82
C ALA A 92 -24.92 16.38 0.32
N VAL A 93 -24.65 17.57 -0.22
CA VAL A 93 -23.31 17.97 -0.65
C VAL A 93 -22.34 18.04 0.55
N ARG A 94 -22.76 18.63 1.67
CA ARG A 94 -21.95 18.69 2.90
C ARG A 94 -21.59 17.30 3.42
N SER A 95 -22.57 16.39 3.46
CA SER A 95 -22.35 14.99 3.86
C SER A 95 -21.37 14.29 2.93
N MET A 96 -21.49 14.51 1.62
CA MET A 96 -20.56 13.94 0.63
C MET A 96 -19.12 14.46 0.84
N VAL A 97 -18.96 15.77 1.06
CA VAL A 97 -17.65 16.38 1.32
C VAL A 97 -17.03 15.85 2.61
N SER A 98 -17.83 15.72 3.68
CA SER A 98 -17.38 15.14 4.95
C SER A 98 -16.93 13.69 4.79
N THR A 99 -17.72 12.88 4.07
CA THR A 99 -17.37 11.48 3.80
C THR A 99 -16.10 11.38 2.97
N MET A 100 -15.94 12.24 1.94
CA MET A 100 -14.74 12.26 1.11
C MET A 100 -13.49 12.64 1.90
N ARG A 101 -13.60 13.60 2.83
CA ARG A 101 -12.52 13.94 3.76
C ARG A 101 -12.10 12.76 4.62
N HIS A 102 -13.07 12.12 5.23
CA HIS A 102 -12.80 10.97 6.09
C HIS A 102 -12.12 9.84 5.34
N LEU A 103 -12.58 9.55 4.13
CA LEU A 103 -11.93 8.56 3.26
C LEU A 103 -10.51 8.96 2.85
N MET A 104 -10.24 10.24 2.61
CA MET A 104 -8.88 10.72 2.33
C MET A 104 -7.95 10.58 3.54
N GLU A 105 -8.44 10.93 4.74
CA GLU A 105 -7.70 10.75 5.99
C GLU A 105 -7.39 9.27 6.23
N ASP A 106 -8.36 8.38 6.03
CA ASP A 106 -8.18 6.93 6.15
C ASP A 106 -7.13 6.39 5.14
N ILE A 107 -7.16 6.85 3.89
CA ILE A 107 -6.19 6.47 2.87
C ILE A 107 -4.78 6.92 3.27
N ILE A 108 -4.61 8.16 3.72
CA ILE A 108 -3.31 8.70 4.15
C ILE A 108 -2.77 7.89 5.35
N GLU A 109 -3.65 7.55 6.30
CA GLU A 109 -3.27 6.75 7.46
C GLU A 109 -2.86 5.33 7.06
N GLN A 110 -3.65 4.66 6.20
CA GLN A 110 -3.34 3.33 5.68
C GLN A 110 -2.02 3.30 4.89
N GLU A 111 -1.78 4.32 4.05
CA GLU A 111 -0.53 4.43 3.29
C GLU A 111 0.66 4.67 4.22
N GLY A 112 0.47 5.46 5.28
CA GLY A 112 1.46 5.67 6.33
C GLY A 112 1.77 4.39 7.12
N GLN A 113 0.77 3.59 7.48
CA GLN A 113 0.93 2.31 8.15
C GLN A 113 1.62 1.28 7.24
N LYS A 114 1.22 1.19 5.97
CA LYS A 114 1.85 0.34 4.98
C LYS A 114 3.34 0.68 4.83
N ARG A 115 3.67 1.96 4.70
CA ARG A 115 5.06 2.43 4.57
C ARG A 115 5.90 2.13 5.82
N ARG A 116 5.31 2.26 7.03
CA ARG A 116 5.99 1.85 8.28
C ARG A 116 6.25 0.36 8.32
N SER A 117 5.24 -0.45 7.97
CA SER A 117 5.39 -1.91 7.91
C SER A 117 6.44 -2.33 6.88
N GLU A 118 6.49 -1.71 5.71
CA GLU A 118 7.53 -1.95 4.70
C GLU A 118 8.93 -1.59 5.22
N LEU A 119 9.06 -0.48 5.96
CA LEU A 119 10.33 -0.09 6.59
C LEU A 119 10.73 -1.05 7.72
N GLU A 120 9.79 -1.52 8.54
CA GLU A 120 10.05 -2.52 9.58
C GLU A 120 10.50 -3.85 8.99
N VAL A 121 9.87 -4.30 7.90
CA VAL A 121 10.30 -5.49 7.14
C VAL A 121 11.71 -5.30 6.58
N LEU A 122 12.02 -4.14 6.00
CA LEU A 122 13.36 -3.82 5.51
C LEU A 122 14.40 -3.78 6.64
N GLN A 123 14.05 -3.21 7.79
CA GLN A 123 14.94 -3.18 8.97
C GLN A 123 15.13 -4.57 9.58
N SER A 124 14.10 -5.41 9.59
CA SER A 124 14.21 -6.79 10.11
C SER A 124 15.07 -7.70 9.24
N GLN A 125 15.28 -7.37 7.95
CA GLN A 125 16.19 -8.09 7.07
C GLN A 125 17.67 -7.88 7.42
N ILE A 126 18.00 -6.85 8.20
CA ILE A 126 19.34 -6.63 8.73
C ILE A 126 19.29 -6.98 10.21
N ASN A 127 19.94 -8.09 10.61
CA ASN A 127 20.10 -8.41 12.02
C ASN A 127 21.10 -7.40 12.65
N PRO A 128 20.64 -6.42 13.48
CA PRO A 128 21.52 -5.37 14.00
C PRO A 128 22.63 -5.96 14.88
N HIS A 129 22.31 -7.01 15.63
CA HIS A 129 23.27 -7.68 16.49
C HIS A 129 24.38 -8.38 15.69
N PHE A 130 24.06 -8.98 14.54
CA PHE A 130 25.07 -9.53 13.63
C PHE A 130 26.00 -8.43 13.11
N LEU A 131 25.45 -7.28 12.73
CA LEU A 131 26.22 -6.14 12.23
C LEU A 131 27.18 -5.60 13.30
N TYR A 132 26.69 -5.30 14.51
CA TYR A 132 27.53 -4.80 15.60
C TYR A 132 28.64 -5.79 15.94
N ASN A 133 28.34 -7.07 16.11
CA ASN A 133 29.33 -8.09 16.41
C ASN A 133 30.37 -8.27 15.31
N THR A 134 30.00 -8.06 14.05
CA THR A 134 30.92 -8.12 12.92
C THR A 134 31.88 -6.93 12.91
N LEU A 135 31.34 -5.70 13.16
CA LEU A 135 32.14 -4.49 13.25
C LEU A 135 33.13 -4.53 14.45
N ASP A 136 32.65 -4.97 15.61
CA ASP A 136 33.52 -5.16 16.79
C ASP A 136 34.65 -6.15 16.50
N SER A 137 34.36 -7.23 15.78
CA SER A 137 35.36 -8.19 15.35
C SER A 137 36.38 -7.57 14.41
N VAL A 138 35.96 -6.69 13.48
CA VAL A 138 36.87 -5.95 12.58
C VAL A 138 37.79 -5.03 13.36
N ILE A 139 37.26 -4.28 14.35
CA ILE A 139 38.06 -3.40 15.21
C ILE A 139 39.12 -4.21 15.96
N TRP A 140 38.69 -5.29 16.63
CA TRP A 140 39.63 -6.17 17.37
C TRP A 140 40.72 -6.76 16.48
N MET A 141 40.42 -7.21 15.26
CA MET A 141 41.40 -7.73 14.29
C MET A 141 42.40 -6.65 13.87
N THR A 142 41.91 -5.42 13.64
CA THR A 142 42.77 -4.30 13.26
C THR A 142 43.72 -3.93 14.39
N GLU A 143 43.26 -3.90 15.64
CA GLU A 143 44.09 -3.65 16.82
C GLU A 143 45.12 -4.79 17.08
N SER A 144 44.75 -6.03 16.73
CA SER A 144 45.60 -7.22 16.89
C SER A 144 46.53 -7.43 15.70
N GLY A 145 46.62 -6.54 14.72
CA GLY A 145 47.47 -6.64 13.56
C GLY A 145 47.04 -7.66 12.50
N ARG A 146 45.81 -8.20 12.59
CA ARG A 146 45.21 -9.19 11.64
C ARG A 146 44.53 -8.49 10.48
N GLN A 147 45.24 -7.62 9.76
CA GLN A 147 44.66 -6.74 8.73
C GLN A 147 44.01 -7.51 7.58
N ASP A 148 44.61 -8.60 7.11
CA ASP A 148 44.09 -9.39 5.99
C ASP A 148 42.74 -10.02 6.32
N GLU A 149 42.54 -10.48 7.55
CA GLU A 149 41.26 -11.03 7.99
C GLU A 149 40.21 -9.93 8.16
N ALA A 150 40.57 -8.75 8.68
CA ALA A 150 39.69 -7.59 8.76
C ALA A 150 39.21 -7.16 7.35
N ILE A 151 40.14 -7.11 6.36
CA ILE A 151 39.77 -6.78 4.96
C ILE A 151 38.82 -7.82 4.38
N ARG A 152 39.11 -9.12 4.59
CA ARG A 152 38.25 -10.22 4.14
C ARG A 152 36.85 -10.12 4.76
N MET A 153 36.75 -9.82 6.05
CA MET A 153 35.48 -9.66 6.77
C MET A 153 34.67 -8.48 6.22
N VAL A 154 35.28 -7.30 6.06
CA VAL A 154 34.59 -6.10 5.52
C VAL A 154 34.16 -6.33 4.06
N THR A 155 34.99 -6.96 3.25
CA THR A 155 34.67 -7.29 1.86
C THR A 155 33.46 -8.25 1.79
N SER A 156 33.45 -9.30 2.63
CA SER A 156 32.36 -10.26 2.71
C SER A 156 31.06 -9.59 3.20
N LEU A 157 31.15 -8.69 4.20
CA LEU A 157 30.04 -7.92 4.72
C LEU A 157 29.43 -7.01 3.64
N ALA A 158 30.27 -6.32 2.87
CA ALA A 158 29.80 -5.44 1.79
C ALA A 158 29.06 -6.22 0.69
N ARG A 159 29.55 -7.41 0.32
CA ARG A 159 28.90 -8.28 -0.68
C ARG A 159 27.61 -8.88 -0.14
N LEU A 160 27.60 -9.33 1.11
CA LEU A 160 26.40 -9.84 1.79
C LEU A 160 25.28 -8.81 1.78
N PHE A 161 25.55 -7.55 2.15
CA PHE A 161 24.55 -6.49 2.12
C PHE A 161 24.12 -6.12 0.70
N ARG A 162 25.00 -6.16 -0.28
CA ARG A 162 24.62 -5.88 -1.67
C ARG A 162 23.55 -6.85 -2.18
N ILE A 163 23.67 -8.14 -1.84
CA ILE A 163 22.70 -9.17 -2.20
C ILE A 163 21.43 -9.01 -1.36
N ALA A 164 21.56 -8.83 -0.05
CA ALA A 164 20.42 -8.66 0.87
C ALA A 164 19.55 -7.43 0.52
N LEU A 165 20.18 -6.32 0.10
CA LEU A 165 19.49 -5.06 -0.25
C LEU A 165 19.13 -4.95 -1.74
N SER A 166 19.34 -5.98 -2.56
CA SER A 166 19.08 -5.95 -3.99
C SER A 166 17.62 -5.63 -4.30
N LYS A 167 17.36 -4.39 -4.71
CA LYS A 167 16.20 -3.81 -5.41
C LYS A 167 14.78 -4.25 -4.97
N GLY A 168 14.56 -4.67 -3.71
CA GLY A 168 13.21 -5.04 -3.25
C GLY A 168 12.64 -6.35 -3.82
N ASN A 169 13.39 -7.08 -4.67
CA ASN A 169 12.93 -8.34 -5.24
C ASN A 169 12.88 -9.45 -4.17
N SER A 170 11.78 -10.16 -4.10
CA SER A 170 11.62 -11.33 -3.24
C SER A 170 12.26 -12.59 -3.82
N MET A 171 12.42 -12.65 -5.16
CA MET A 171 13.03 -13.74 -5.90
C MET A 171 14.39 -13.30 -6.45
N ILE A 172 15.41 -14.15 -6.30
CA ILE A 172 16.79 -13.92 -6.77
C ILE A 172 17.31 -15.17 -7.47
N PRO A 173 18.36 -15.06 -8.33
CA PRO A 173 19.06 -16.22 -8.83
C PRO A 173 19.57 -17.10 -7.69
N LEU A 174 19.51 -18.42 -7.84
CA LEU A 174 20.06 -19.35 -6.85
C LEU A 174 21.54 -19.11 -6.60
N SER A 175 22.30 -18.74 -7.64
CA SER A 175 23.72 -18.37 -7.52
C SER A 175 23.96 -17.23 -6.51
N ASP A 176 23.06 -16.23 -6.50
CA ASP A 176 23.17 -15.08 -5.59
C ASP A 176 22.85 -15.49 -4.14
N GLU A 177 21.84 -16.34 -3.93
CA GLU A 177 21.51 -16.89 -2.61
C GLU A 177 22.67 -17.72 -2.04
N LEU A 178 23.31 -18.56 -2.88
CA LEU A 178 24.49 -19.35 -2.47
C LEU A 178 25.73 -18.45 -2.28
N GLU A 179 25.91 -17.38 -3.04
CA GLU A 179 26.97 -16.40 -2.82
C GLU A 179 26.76 -15.65 -1.50
N HIS A 180 25.52 -15.26 -1.21
CA HIS A 180 25.15 -14.70 0.07
C HIS A 180 25.50 -15.65 1.23
N ALA A 181 25.14 -16.92 1.12
CA ALA A 181 25.48 -17.95 2.10
C ALA A 181 26.99 -18.09 2.29
N ARG A 182 27.80 -18.06 1.20
CA ARG A 182 29.30 -18.12 1.28
C ARG A 182 29.86 -16.92 2.05
N HIS A 183 29.39 -15.71 1.76
CA HIS A 183 29.86 -14.51 2.46
C HIS A 183 29.46 -14.51 3.93
N TYR A 184 28.24 -14.95 4.25
CA TYR A 184 27.82 -15.13 5.62
C TYR A 184 28.71 -16.12 6.38
N MET A 185 28.97 -17.30 5.79
CA MET A 185 29.84 -18.32 6.41
C MET A 185 31.28 -17.86 6.54
N THR A 186 31.82 -17.11 5.59
CA THR A 186 33.16 -16.50 5.69
C THR A 186 33.26 -15.60 6.91
N ILE A 187 32.27 -14.74 7.16
CA ILE A 187 32.24 -13.86 8.34
C ILE A 187 32.20 -14.70 9.63
N GLN A 188 31.33 -15.71 9.66
CA GLN A 188 31.20 -16.57 10.83
C GLN A 188 32.44 -17.43 11.10
N GLN A 189 33.10 -17.99 10.07
CA GLN A 189 34.34 -18.73 10.24
C GLN A 189 35.44 -17.86 10.87
N ILE A 190 35.61 -16.64 10.37
CA ILE A 190 36.60 -15.70 10.94
C ILE A 190 36.26 -15.40 12.41
N ARG A 191 35.00 -15.17 12.71
CA ARG A 191 34.49 -14.85 14.06
C ARG A 191 34.69 -16.00 15.04
N TYR A 192 34.41 -17.23 14.63
CA TYR A 192 34.56 -18.44 15.43
C TYR A 192 35.97 -19.07 15.31
N LYS A 193 36.95 -18.32 14.77
CA LYS A 193 38.33 -18.75 14.66
C LYS A 193 38.54 -20.10 13.96
N ASN A 194 37.77 -20.30 12.88
CA ASN A 194 37.78 -21.51 12.05
C ASN A 194 37.46 -22.81 12.82
N LYS A 195 36.57 -22.75 13.82
CA LYS A 195 36.08 -23.94 14.56
C LYS A 195 35.27 -24.91 13.71
N PHE A 196 34.85 -24.51 12.53
CA PHE A 196 34.10 -25.35 11.59
C PHE A 196 34.51 -25.07 10.14
N GLU A 197 34.41 -26.07 9.30
CA GLU A 197 34.56 -25.96 7.86
C GLU A 197 33.23 -25.79 7.17
N THR A 198 33.26 -25.18 5.98
CA THR A 198 32.05 -24.98 5.16
C THR A 198 32.24 -25.45 3.74
N LYS A 199 31.28 -26.22 3.23
CA LYS A 199 31.26 -26.68 1.84
C LYS A 199 29.96 -26.27 1.18
N ILE A 200 29.98 -25.35 0.20
CA ILE A 200 28.78 -24.90 -0.52
C ILE A 200 28.93 -25.26 -2.00
N THR A 201 28.07 -26.16 -2.46
CA THR A 201 28.09 -26.73 -3.82
C THR A 201 26.71 -26.60 -4.47
N ALA A 202 26.71 -26.46 -5.79
CA ALA A 202 25.50 -26.53 -6.61
C ALA A 202 25.76 -27.47 -7.78
N GLN A 203 24.82 -28.32 -8.10
CA GLN A 203 24.92 -29.20 -9.27
C GLN A 203 24.68 -28.38 -10.56
N PRO A 204 25.25 -28.81 -11.70
CA PRO A 204 25.15 -28.04 -12.96
C PRO A 204 23.72 -27.83 -13.45
N ASP A 205 22.79 -28.73 -13.13
CA ASP A 205 21.38 -28.67 -13.49
C ASP A 205 20.58 -27.59 -12.74
N THR A 206 21.19 -26.93 -11.77
CA THR A 206 20.60 -25.78 -11.04
C THR A 206 20.97 -24.42 -11.63
N GLU A 207 21.76 -24.37 -12.69
CA GLU A 207 22.18 -23.12 -13.34
C GLU A 207 20.97 -22.38 -13.94
N GLY A 208 20.86 -21.09 -13.66
CA GLY A 208 19.74 -20.25 -14.13
C GLY A 208 18.45 -20.38 -13.35
N LEU A 209 18.39 -21.22 -12.29
CA LEU A 209 17.24 -21.32 -11.42
C LEU A 209 17.15 -20.12 -10.45
N TYR A 210 15.93 -19.80 -10.06
CA TYR A 210 15.58 -18.74 -9.12
C TYR A 210 15.02 -19.30 -7.82
N THR A 211 15.23 -18.57 -6.72
CA THR A 211 14.76 -18.94 -5.39
C THR A 211 14.28 -17.74 -4.61
N LEU A 212 13.59 -17.95 -3.48
CA LEU A 212 13.28 -16.90 -2.52
C LEU A 212 14.58 -16.41 -1.86
N LYS A 213 14.69 -15.10 -1.70
CA LYS A 213 15.83 -14.43 -1.05
C LYS A 213 15.90 -14.75 0.45
N LEU A 214 17.10 -14.97 0.98
CA LEU A 214 17.38 -15.13 2.41
C LEU A 214 16.65 -16.32 3.06
N ILE A 215 16.63 -17.46 2.39
CA ILE A 215 16.06 -18.71 2.94
C ILE A 215 17.12 -19.66 3.48
N VAL A 216 18.36 -19.58 2.96
CA VAL A 216 19.46 -20.43 3.41
C VAL A 216 20.11 -19.89 4.69
N GLN A 217 20.26 -18.57 4.83
CA GLN A 217 20.92 -17.95 5.98
C GLN A 217 20.30 -18.34 7.33
N PRO A 218 18.98 -18.33 7.56
CA PRO A 218 18.40 -18.70 8.87
C PRO A 218 18.67 -20.18 9.25
N ILE A 219 18.81 -21.03 8.25
CA ILE A 219 19.16 -22.43 8.48
C ILE A 219 20.63 -22.57 8.87
N LEU A 220 21.52 -21.81 8.20
CA LEU A 220 22.94 -21.74 8.56
C LEU A 220 23.16 -21.15 9.96
N GLU A 221 22.36 -20.13 10.32
CA GLU A 221 22.39 -19.57 11.68
C GLU A 221 22.06 -20.64 12.72
N ASN A 222 21.02 -21.44 12.45
CA ASN A 222 20.63 -22.52 13.34
C ASN A 222 21.73 -23.61 13.45
N ALA A 223 22.34 -24.00 12.32
CA ALA A 223 23.44 -24.96 12.30
C ALA A 223 24.66 -24.46 13.11
N ILE A 224 25.02 -23.19 13.02
CA ILE A 224 26.14 -22.62 13.76
C ILE A 224 25.81 -22.55 15.26
N TYR A 225 24.66 -21.98 15.66
CA TYR A 225 24.35 -21.74 17.06
C TYR A 225 24.03 -23.01 17.84
N HIS A 226 23.44 -24.03 17.22
CA HIS A 226 22.99 -25.25 17.87
C HIS A 226 23.83 -26.47 17.50
N GLY A 227 24.32 -26.53 16.25
CA GLY A 227 25.15 -27.62 15.80
C GLY A 227 26.59 -27.50 16.31
N MET A 228 27.19 -26.30 16.21
CA MET A 228 28.62 -26.12 16.43
C MET A 228 29.01 -25.56 17.81
N ALA A 229 28.05 -25.14 18.63
CA ALA A 229 28.32 -24.48 19.91
C ALA A 229 29.07 -25.37 20.92
N SER A 230 28.94 -26.68 20.83
CA SER A 230 29.51 -27.67 21.75
C SER A 230 30.40 -28.71 21.04
N ALA A 231 30.67 -28.56 19.74
CA ALA A 231 31.56 -29.49 19.04
C ALA A 231 32.98 -29.34 19.54
N GLU A 232 33.53 -30.39 20.17
CA GLU A 232 34.95 -30.50 20.55
C GLU A 232 35.83 -30.82 19.33
N ASP A 233 35.23 -31.45 18.30
CA ASP A 233 35.83 -31.83 17.05
C ASP A 233 35.60 -30.82 15.93
N GLU A 234 36.30 -30.96 14.77
CA GLU A 234 36.15 -30.12 13.58
C GLU A 234 34.72 -30.14 13.05
N GLY A 235 33.95 -29.08 13.28
CA GLY A 235 32.58 -28.92 12.79
C GLY A 235 32.55 -28.81 11.26
N LEU A 236 31.61 -29.47 10.61
CA LEU A 236 31.36 -29.36 9.18
C LEU A 236 29.92 -28.91 8.90
N ILE A 237 29.78 -27.82 8.13
CA ILE A 237 28.49 -27.38 7.62
C ILE A 237 28.53 -27.44 6.10
N SER A 238 27.61 -28.18 5.50
CA SER A 238 27.50 -28.30 4.05
C SER A 238 26.17 -27.76 3.51
N VAL A 239 26.23 -27.10 2.36
CA VAL A 239 25.07 -26.68 1.57
C VAL A 239 25.19 -27.30 0.19
N THR A 240 24.18 -28.06 -0.21
CA THR A 240 24.15 -28.69 -1.53
C THR A 240 22.84 -28.39 -2.22
N ALA A 241 22.90 -27.69 -3.36
CA ALA A 241 21.74 -27.44 -4.20
C ALA A 241 21.72 -28.37 -5.40
N TYR A 242 20.59 -28.99 -5.69
CA TYR A 242 20.39 -29.90 -6.82
C TYR A 242 18.94 -29.88 -7.28
N ARG A 243 18.71 -30.36 -8.49
CA ARG A 243 17.38 -30.47 -9.07
C ARG A 243 16.90 -31.92 -8.97
N ASP A 244 15.63 -32.13 -8.60
CA ASP A 244 14.95 -33.42 -8.60
C ASP A 244 13.61 -33.25 -9.33
N GLY A 245 13.59 -33.62 -10.61
CA GLY A 245 12.45 -33.43 -11.49
C GLY A 245 12.12 -31.94 -11.67
N ASP A 246 10.92 -31.53 -11.22
CA ASP A 246 10.45 -30.15 -11.26
C ASP A 246 10.73 -29.38 -9.98
N ASP A 247 11.46 -29.98 -9.04
CA ASP A 247 11.80 -29.37 -7.77
C ASP A 247 13.26 -28.94 -7.70
N LEU A 248 13.51 -27.82 -7.05
CA LEU A 248 14.81 -27.38 -6.56
C LEU A 248 14.93 -27.79 -5.10
N LEU A 249 15.94 -28.59 -4.79
CA LEU A 249 16.27 -29.01 -3.44
C LEU A 249 17.57 -28.34 -2.97
N ILE A 250 17.54 -27.79 -1.75
CA ILE A 250 18.73 -27.24 -1.10
C ILE A 250 18.85 -27.91 0.26
N ASP A 251 19.87 -28.74 0.39
CA ASP A 251 20.20 -29.48 1.62
C ASP A 251 21.25 -28.68 2.41
N VAL A 252 20.93 -28.37 3.66
CA VAL A 252 21.85 -27.77 4.62
C VAL A 252 22.07 -28.80 5.72
N ALA A 253 23.29 -29.32 5.82
CA ALA A 253 23.65 -30.35 6.80
C ALA A 253 24.78 -29.88 7.71
N ASP A 254 24.68 -30.21 8.99
CA ASP A 254 25.73 -30.08 9.99
C ASP A 254 26.01 -31.43 10.66
N ASN A 255 27.25 -31.62 11.14
CA ASN A 255 27.67 -32.75 11.93
C ASN A 255 27.69 -32.45 13.43
N GLY A 256 26.77 -31.59 13.90
CA GLY A 256 26.70 -31.17 15.28
C GLY A 256 25.96 -32.15 16.19
N LEU A 257 25.48 -31.66 17.35
CA LEU A 257 24.84 -32.50 18.38
C LEU A 257 23.52 -33.14 17.93
N GLY A 258 22.93 -32.69 16.82
CA GLY A 258 21.62 -33.13 16.41
C GLY A 258 20.50 -32.83 17.43
N MET A 259 19.33 -33.39 17.22
CA MET A 259 18.18 -33.23 18.10
C MET A 259 17.27 -34.44 18.08
N ARG A 260 16.47 -34.62 19.14
CA ARG A 260 15.46 -35.67 19.18
C ARG A 260 14.37 -35.44 18.13
N PRO A 261 13.80 -36.49 17.55
CA PRO A 261 12.77 -36.38 16.50
C PRO A 261 11.57 -35.53 16.89
N GLU A 262 11.16 -35.57 18.18
CA GLU A 262 10.03 -34.79 18.69
C GLU A 262 10.35 -33.28 18.67
N VAL A 263 11.61 -32.92 18.91
CA VAL A 263 12.08 -31.52 18.85
C VAL A 263 12.12 -31.07 17.40
N ALA A 264 12.68 -31.86 16.50
CA ALA A 264 12.74 -31.57 15.06
C ALA A 264 11.33 -31.34 14.47
N ALA A 265 10.37 -32.23 14.77
CA ALA A 265 8.98 -32.09 14.34
C ALA A 265 8.31 -30.82 14.90
N SER A 266 8.64 -30.46 16.15
CA SER A 266 8.05 -29.29 16.81
C SER A 266 8.58 -27.94 16.29
N LEU A 267 9.75 -27.91 15.62
CA LEU A 267 10.33 -26.69 15.06
C LEU A 267 9.48 -26.11 13.94
N LEU A 268 8.76 -26.94 13.18
CA LEU A 268 7.91 -26.53 12.07
C LEU A 268 6.43 -26.40 12.47
N ASP A 269 6.05 -26.73 13.72
CA ASP A 269 4.65 -26.66 14.18
C ASP A 269 4.19 -25.21 14.32
N GLU A 270 3.17 -24.83 13.54
CA GLU A 270 2.59 -23.48 13.51
C GLU A 270 1.83 -23.12 14.81
N LYS A 271 1.35 -24.12 15.56
CA LYS A 271 0.50 -23.93 16.75
C LYS A 271 1.28 -23.65 18.03
N ARG A 272 2.58 -23.80 18.01
CA ARG A 272 3.39 -23.57 19.22
C ARG A 272 3.65 -22.07 19.39
N PRO A 273 3.26 -21.46 20.53
CA PRO A 273 3.64 -20.07 20.80
C PRO A 273 5.16 -19.96 20.77
N ALA A 274 5.69 -18.89 20.17
CA ALA A 274 7.11 -18.60 20.16
C ALA A 274 7.57 -18.45 21.63
N VAL A 275 8.17 -19.49 22.17
CA VAL A 275 8.80 -19.40 23.49
C VAL A 275 10.00 -18.48 23.31
N HIS A 276 9.98 -17.33 23.98
CA HIS A 276 11.03 -16.32 24.00
C HIS A 276 12.29 -16.84 24.73
N THR A 277 12.86 -17.92 24.24
CA THR A 277 14.22 -18.33 24.61
C THR A 277 15.11 -17.97 23.43
N SER A 278 15.88 -16.91 23.60
CA SER A 278 17.01 -16.44 22.77
C SER A 278 17.15 -17.07 21.38
N GLY A 279 16.38 -16.56 20.38
CA GLY A 279 16.74 -16.73 18.97
C GLY A 279 16.47 -18.08 18.29
N SER A 280 16.16 -19.12 19.02
CA SER A 280 16.11 -20.50 18.51
C SER A 280 14.79 -20.86 17.83
N GLY A 281 14.86 -21.23 16.55
CA GLY A 281 13.76 -21.86 15.79
C GLY A 281 12.77 -20.91 15.09
N ILE A 282 12.74 -19.63 15.45
CA ILE A 282 11.84 -18.65 14.82
C ILE A 282 12.22 -18.44 13.34
N GLY A 283 13.52 -18.35 13.03
CA GLY A 283 14.01 -18.16 11.67
C GLY A 283 13.66 -19.32 10.74
N VAL A 284 13.84 -20.55 11.21
CA VAL A 284 13.53 -21.78 10.44
C VAL A 284 12.03 -21.87 10.15
N ARG A 285 11.19 -21.62 11.15
CA ARG A 285 9.73 -21.60 10.99
C ARG A 285 9.28 -20.53 9.99
N ASN A 286 9.82 -19.32 10.11
CA ASN A 286 9.49 -18.22 9.20
C ASN A 286 9.85 -18.56 7.75
N VAL A 287 10.99 -19.22 7.50
CA VAL A 287 11.36 -19.71 6.18
C VAL A 287 10.35 -20.74 5.69
N HIS A 288 9.98 -21.73 6.52
CA HIS A 288 8.99 -22.75 6.17
C HIS A 288 7.65 -22.12 5.77
N GLN A 289 7.11 -21.23 6.59
CA GLN A 289 5.85 -20.53 6.33
C GLN A 289 5.92 -19.67 5.07
N ARG A 290 7.01 -18.92 4.89
CA ARG A 290 7.21 -18.06 3.72
C ARG A 290 7.22 -18.85 2.42
N ILE A 291 7.88 -20.03 2.39
CA ILE A 291 7.89 -20.91 1.23
C ILE A 291 6.47 -21.43 0.94
N ARG A 292 5.75 -21.90 1.96
CA ARG A 292 4.39 -22.42 1.80
C ARG A 292 3.38 -21.36 1.36
N LEU A 293 3.50 -20.14 1.87
CA LEU A 293 2.66 -19.02 1.44
C LEU A 293 2.92 -18.63 -0.01
N THR A 294 4.17 -18.75 -0.48
CA THR A 294 4.51 -18.36 -1.85
C THR A 294 4.21 -19.46 -2.87
N PHE A 295 4.51 -20.72 -2.55
CA PHE A 295 4.47 -21.83 -3.52
C PHE A 295 3.43 -22.91 -3.21
N GLY A 296 2.72 -22.77 -2.09
CA GLY A 296 1.72 -23.73 -1.66
C GLY A 296 2.23 -24.80 -0.68
N PRO A 297 1.32 -25.61 -0.12
CA PRO A 297 1.59 -26.54 0.98
C PRO A 297 2.49 -27.72 0.60
N ALA A 298 2.73 -28.00 -0.68
CA ALA A 298 3.61 -29.07 -1.15
C ALA A 298 5.10 -28.73 -0.95
N TYR A 299 5.43 -27.46 -0.75
CA TYR A 299 6.79 -26.93 -0.59
C TYR A 299 7.07 -26.53 0.85
N GLY A 300 8.33 -26.31 1.19
CA GLY A 300 8.75 -25.94 2.53
C GLY A 300 10.01 -26.65 3.00
N LEU A 301 10.15 -26.77 4.32
CA LEU A 301 11.28 -27.41 4.97
C LEU A 301 10.91 -28.81 5.48
N THR A 302 11.88 -29.71 5.40
CA THR A 302 11.87 -31.01 6.08
C THR A 302 13.15 -31.13 6.90
N ILE A 303 13.05 -31.56 8.16
CA ILE A 303 14.18 -31.66 9.07
C ILE A 303 14.40 -33.14 9.39
N PHE A 304 15.64 -33.60 9.16
CA PHE A 304 16.13 -34.91 9.56
C PHE A 304 17.24 -34.69 10.58
N SER A 305 17.10 -35.25 11.78
CA SER A 305 18.10 -35.07 12.83
C SER A 305 18.03 -36.22 13.82
N GLU A 306 19.19 -36.69 14.22
CA GLU A 306 19.35 -37.69 15.29
C GLU A 306 20.37 -37.14 16.29
N PRO A 307 20.19 -37.45 17.60
CA PRO A 307 21.14 -37.01 18.62
C PRO A 307 22.56 -37.55 18.32
N ASP A 308 23.56 -36.70 18.41
CA ASP A 308 24.99 -36.94 18.16
C ASP A 308 25.34 -37.30 16.71
N GLU A 309 24.41 -37.24 15.76
CA GLU A 309 24.67 -37.49 14.32
C GLU A 309 24.57 -36.20 13.48
N GLY A 310 24.05 -35.10 14.05
CA GLY A 310 23.87 -33.84 13.37
C GLY A 310 22.47 -33.58 12.83
N THR A 311 22.34 -32.58 11.96
CA THR A 311 21.04 -32.17 11.41
C THR A 311 21.13 -31.92 9.91
N LEU A 312 20.15 -32.44 9.17
CA LEU A 312 19.92 -32.13 7.75
C LEU A 312 18.59 -31.39 7.62
N VAL A 313 18.64 -30.16 7.14
CA VAL A 313 17.44 -29.40 6.77
C VAL A 313 17.35 -29.33 5.25
N ARG A 314 16.31 -29.95 4.70
CA ARG A 314 16.00 -29.92 3.27
C ARG A 314 14.97 -28.84 2.96
N ILE A 315 15.35 -27.93 2.07
CA ILE A 315 14.47 -26.90 1.52
C ILE A 315 13.98 -27.41 0.18
N ARG A 316 12.66 -27.52 -0.01
CA ARG A 316 12.02 -27.92 -1.26
C ARG A 316 11.25 -26.74 -1.86
N LEU A 317 11.55 -26.42 -3.11
CA LEU A 317 11.00 -25.32 -3.91
C LEU A 317 10.69 -25.81 -5.32
N PRO A 318 9.80 -25.13 -6.09
CA PRO A 318 9.71 -25.40 -7.52
C PRO A 318 10.99 -24.93 -8.23
N ALA A 319 11.46 -25.68 -9.24
CA ALA A 319 12.59 -25.30 -10.08
C ALA A 319 12.16 -24.23 -11.08
N LEU A 320 12.29 -22.95 -10.73
CA LEU A 320 11.79 -21.82 -11.51
C LEU A 320 12.87 -21.22 -12.38
N SER A 321 12.54 -20.99 -13.65
CA SER A 321 13.28 -20.11 -14.56
C SER A 321 13.09 -18.63 -14.21
N GLN A 322 13.87 -17.76 -14.84
CA GLN A 322 13.75 -16.31 -14.66
C GLN A 322 12.35 -15.78 -15.00
N GLU A 323 11.74 -16.30 -16.07
CA GLU A 323 10.41 -15.84 -16.51
C GLU A 323 9.33 -16.24 -15.52
N GLU A 324 9.38 -17.47 -15.01
CA GLU A 324 8.44 -17.97 -14.01
C GLU A 324 8.60 -17.22 -12.68
N ALA A 325 9.81 -17.01 -12.22
CA ALA A 325 10.09 -16.23 -11.01
C ALA A 325 9.54 -14.78 -11.09
N SER A 326 9.62 -14.18 -12.27
CA SER A 326 9.08 -12.81 -12.51
C SER A 326 7.56 -12.75 -12.36
N ARG A 327 6.83 -13.81 -12.70
CA ARG A 327 5.36 -13.90 -12.50
C ARG A 327 5.01 -13.92 -11.02
N TYR A 328 5.72 -14.71 -10.21
CA TYR A 328 5.52 -14.74 -8.75
C TYR A 328 5.82 -13.38 -8.06
N GLN A 329 6.66 -12.52 -8.67
CA GLN A 329 6.90 -11.17 -8.16
C GLN A 329 5.77 -10.19 -8.45
N GLN A 330 5.04 -10.37 -9.56
CA GLN A 330 3.97 -9.45 -9.99
C GLN A 330 2.61 -9.78 -9.38
N GLU A 331 2.33 -11.07 -9.17
CA GLU A 331 1.03 -11.54 -8.69
C GLU A 331 0.88 -11.44 -7.16
N GLY A 332 1.98 -11.28 -6.39
CA GLY A 332 1.92 -11.31 -4.93
C GLY A 332 1.49 -12.68 -4.39
N PRO A 333 1.57 -12.96 -3.10
CA PRO A 333 0.98 -14.16 -2.54
C PRO A 333 -0.54 -14.06 -2.66
N SER A 334 -1.13 -15.01 -3.42
CA SER A 334 -2.59 -15.21 -3.56
C SER A 334 -3.22 -15.67 -2.24
#